data_17ddd93852171cb66e20a47faae186fa
#
_entry.id   17ddd93852171cb66e20a47faae186fa
#
_cell.length_a   1.000
_cell.length_b   1.000
_cell.length_c   1.000
_cell.angle_alpha   90.00
_cell.angle_beta   90.00
_cell.angle_gamma   90.00
#
_symmetry.space_group_name_H-M   'P 1'
#
loop_
_entity.id
_entity.type
_entity.pdbx_description
1 polymer ?
#
loop_
_entity_poly.entity_id
_entity_poly.type
_entity_poly.pdbx_seq_one_letter_code
_entity_poly.pdbx_strand_id
1 'polypeptide(L)'
;MAASNFQLTNMRFMKRIVVGNDNPQNMRTEAEVQEQMELVNRCLTSTPRGYLLNMEKSFGLYNIGEHQIVLQYAVYHIGFERKPLYLDDHGAPV
;
A
#
# COMPACT_ATOMS: atom_id res chain seq x y z
N MET A 1 8.49 28.23 -1.71
CA MET A 1 8.62 26.91 -1.57
C MET A 1 9.08 26.27 -2.81
N ALA A 2 9.88 25.44 -2.65
CA ALA A 2 10.28 24.75 -3.79
C ALA A 2 9.23 23.78 -4.14
N ALA A 3 8.75 23.92 -5.29
CA ALA A 3 7.84 22.93 -5.79
C ALA A 3 8.59 21.64 -5.87
N SER A 4 7.86 20.59 -5.73
CA SER A 4 8.44 19.31 -5.96
C SER A 4 8.84 19.23 -7.41
N ASN A 5 10.00 18.71 -7.67
CA ASN A 5 10.46 18.46 -9.02
C ASN A 5 10.06 17.10 -9.53
N PHE A 6 9.18 16.45 -8.80
CA PHE A 6 8.73 15.12 -9.18
C PHE A 6 7.98 15.16 -10.50
N GLN A 7 8.35 14.28 -11.40
CA GLN A 7 7.67 14.11 -12.69
C GLN A 7 7.45 12.63 -12.94
N LEU A 8 6.32 12.31 -13.54
CA LEU A 8 6.01 10.91 -13.82
C LEU A 8 7.04 10.28 -14.74
N THR A 9 7.64 11.07 -15.61
CA THR A 9 8.66 10.54 -16.52
C THR A 9 9.92 10.11 -15.80
N ASN A 10 10.11 10.56 -14.57
CA ASN A 10 11.27 10.16 -13.77
C ASN A 10 11.00 8.96 -12.90
N MET A 11 9.80 8.41 -12.97
CA MET A 11 9.42 7.29 -12.15
C MET A 11 10.15 6.04 -12.60
N ARG A 12 10.74 5.33 -11.67
CA ARG A 12 11.47 4.10 -11.97
C ARG A 12 10.98 2.90 -11.21
N PHE A 13 10.17 3.12 -10.16
CA PHE A 13 9.69 2.04 -9.32
C PHE A 13 8.33 2.38 -8.78
N MET A 14 7.43 1.42 -8.81
CA MET A 14 6.07 1.57 -8.27
C MET A 14 5.84 0.53 -7.20
N LYS A 15 5.25 0.96 -6.11
CA LYS A 15 4.87 0.06 -5.03
C LYS A 15 3.36 0.13 -4.85
N ARG A 16 2.73 -1.03 -4.86
CA ARG A 16 1.30 -1.15 -4.59
C ARG A 16 1.14 -1.67 -3.17
N ILE A 17 0.43 -0.94 -2.34
CA ILE A 17 0.22 -1.33 -0.95
C ILE A 17 -1.27 -1.41 -0.68
N VAL A 18 -1.70 -2.58 -0.22
CA VAL A 18 -3.10 -2.80 0.15
C VAL A 18 -3.21 -2.59 1.65
N VAL A 19 -4.15 -1.76 2.05
CA VAL A 19 -4.43 -1.52 3.47
C VAL A 19 -5.87 -1.94 3.74
N GLY A 20 -6.05 -2.87 4.64
CA GLY A 20 -7.37 -3.39 4.97
C GLY A 20 -7.46 -4.86 4.64
N ASN A 21 -8.68 -5.34 4.48
CA ASN A 21 -8.95 -6.74 4.25
C ASN A 21 -9.47 -6.96 2.85
N ASP A 22 -8.71 -7.73 2.07
CA ASP A 22 -9.07 -8.03 0.69
C ASP A 22 -9.32 -9.52 0.46
N ASN A 23 -9.22 -10.34 1.50
CA ASN A 23 -9.39 -11.78 1.36
C ASN A 23 -10.17 -12.30 2.56
N PRO A 24 -11.37 -12.84 2.35
CA PRO A 24 -12.18 -13.31 3.48
C PRO A 24 -11.59 -14.50 4.21
N GLN A 25 -10.66 -15.21 3.57
CA GLN A 25 -10.04 -16.36 4.20
C GLN A 25 -8.77 -16.01 4.95
N ASN A 26 -8.36 -14.77 4.88
CA ASN A 26 -7.14 -14.32 5.54
C ASN A 26 -7.37 -12.90 6.06
N MET A 27 -8.21 -12.82 7.10
CA MET A 27 -8.54 -11.53 7.69
C MET A 27 -7.40 -11.02 8.53
N ARG A 28 -7.12 -9.73 8.38
CA ARG A 28 -6.05 -9.09 9.14
C ARG A 28 -6.60 -8.49 10.42
N THR A 29 -5.80 -8.53 11.47
CA THR A 29 -6.14 -7.87 12.71
C THR A 29 -5.96 -6.36 12.54
N GLU A 30 -6.47 -5.59 13.50
CA GLU A 30 -6.26 -4.16 13.46
C GLU A 30 -4.79 -3.80 13.52
N ALA A 31 -4.02 -4.56 14.28
CA ALA A 31 -2.57 -4.32 14.35
C ALA A 31 -1.93 -4.54 12.99
N GLU A 32 -2.35 -5.57 12.27
CA GLU A 32 -1.80 -5.84 10.95
C GLU A 32 -2.21 -4.77 9.94
N VAL A 33 -3.43 -4.28 10.04
CA VAL A 33 -3.87 -3.19 9.18
C VAL A 33 -3.05 -1.93 9.48
N GLN A 34 -2.77 -1.68 10.75
CA GLN A 34 -1.97 -0.53 11.14
C GLN A 34 -0.54 -0.66 10.59
N GLU A 35 0.02 -1.86 10.59
CA GLU A 35 1.33 -2.08 10.00
C GLU A 35 1.35 -1.77 8.52
N GLN A 36 0.27 -2.14 7.82
CA GLN A 36 0.17 -1.80 6.40
C GLN A 36 0.15 -0.29 6.21
N MET A 37 -0.58 0.43 7.06
CA MET A 37 -0.64 1.87 6.96
C MET A 37 0.70 2.52 7.30
N GLU A 38 1.41 1.93 8.26
CA GLU A 38 2.75 2.42 8.60
C GLU A 38 3.69 2.28 7.42
N LEU A 39 3.55 1.22 6.65
CA LEU A 39 4.37 1.06 5.46
C LEU A 39 4.07 2.17 4.44
N VAL A 40 2.81 2.52 4.26
CA VAL A 40 2.45 3.63 3.39
C VAL A 40 3.13 4.91 3.88
N ASN A 41 3.04 5.18 5.18
CA ASN A 41 3.65 6.37 5.74
C ASN A 41 5.15 6.37 5.57
N ARG A 42 5.78 5.22 5.74
CA ARG A 42 7.22 5.11 5.57
C ARG A 42 7.62 5.43 4.14
N CYS A 43 6.84 4.95 3.17
CA CYS A 43 7.12 5.25 1.78
C CYS A 43 7.04 6.75 1.48
N LEU A 44 6.16 7.45 2.17
CA LEU A 44 5.95 8.87 1.91
C LEU A 44 6.92 9.77 2.65
N THR A 45 7.62 9.26 3.65
CA THR A 45 8.47 10.10 4.49
C THR A 45 9.94 9.71 4.49
N SER A 46 10.27 8.48 4.14
CA SER A 46 11.66 8.03 4.14
C SER A 46 12.34 8.33 2.81
N THR A 47 13.66 8.27 2.79
CA THR A 47 14.45 8.53 1.59
C THR A 47 14.88 7.21 0.96
N PRO A 48 14.68 6.98 -0.32
CA PRO A 48 14.07 7.88 -1.30
C PRO A 48 12.57 8.00 -1.05
N ARG A 49 12.09 9.20 -1.21
CA ARG A 49 10.71 9.51 -0.89
C ARG A 49 9.79 9.07 -2.01
N GLY A 50 8.67 8.45 -1.63
CA GLY A 50 7.65 8.09 -2.58
C GLY A 50 6.63 9.20 -2.72
N TYR A 51 5.88 9.12 -3.82
CA TYR A 51 4.82 10.06 -4.12
C TYR A 51 3.54 9.26 -4.34
N LEU A 52 2.49 9.67 -3.67
CA LEU A 52 1.20 9.00 -3.83
C LEU A 52 0.62 9.39 -5.18
N LEU A 53 0.50 8.43 -6.05
CA LEU A 53 -0.02 8.65 -7.40
C LEU A 53 -1.50 8.43 -7.45
N ASN A 54 -2.01 7.48 -6.67
CA ASN A 54 -3.42 7.16 -6.71
C ASN A 54 -3.77 6.35 -5.47
N MET A 55 -5.00 6.44 -5.07
CA MET A 55 -5.54 5.62 -4.00
C MET A 55 -6.94 5.19 -4.42
N GLU A 56 -7.20 3.90 -4.31
CA GLU A 56 -8.48 3.34 -4.66
C GLU A 56 -9.09 2.71 -3.43
N LYS A 57 -10.36 2.97 -3.21
CA LYS A 57 -11.09 2.26 -2.17
C LYS A 57 -11.95 1.20 -2.82
N SER A 58 -11.98 0.04 -2.20
CA SER A 58 -12.75 -1.08 -2.70
C SER A 58 -13.45 -1.78 -1.56
N PHE A 59 -14.53 -2.42 -1.89
CA PHE A 59 -15.14 -3.33 -0.94
C PHE A 59 -15.77 -4.47 -1.73
N GLY A 60 -15.83 -5.61 -1.09
CA GLY A 60 -16.43 -6.79 -1.68
C GLY A 60 -17.41 -7.41 -0.73
N LEU A 61 -18.42 -8.03 -1.29
CA LEU A 61 -19.41 -8.72 -0.53
C LEU A 61 -19.21 -10.21 -0.75
N TYR A 62 -19.00 -10.95 0.33
CA TYR A 62 -18.72 -12.37 0.25
C TYR A 62 -19.71 -13.16 1.06
N ASN A 63 -20.10 -14.33 0.56
CA ASN A 63 -20.98 -15.23 1.28
C ASN A 63 -20.14 -16.37 1.84
N ILE A 64 -20.24 -16.56 3.16
CA ILE A 64 -19.56 -17.67 3.82
C ILE A 64 -20.64 -18.42 4.57
N GLY A 65 -21.01 -19.59 4.04
CA GLY A 65 -22.13 -20.32 4.57
C GLY A 65 -23.39 -19.50 4.44
N GLU A 66 -24.04 -19.22 5.56
CA GLU A 66 -25.25 -18.43 5.58
C GLU A 66 -25.00 -16.97 5.96
N HIS A 67 -23.73 -16.60 6.03
CA HIS A 67 -23.35 -15.24 6.46
C HIS A 67 -22.78 -14.45 5.30
N GLN A 68 -23.00 -13.15 5.34
CA GLN A 68 -22.37 -12.24 4.40
C GLN A 68 -21.32 -11.42 5.12
N ILE A 69 -20.20 -11.23 4.46
CA ILE A 69 -19.11 -10.43 4.99
C ILE A 69 -18.78 -9.34 3.98
N VAL A 70 -18.67 -8.12 4.47
CA VAL A 70 -18.20 -7.00 3.66
C VAL A 70 -16.76 -6.73 4.02
N LEU A 71 -15.88 -6.82 3.02
CA LEU A 71 -14.47 -6.51 3.20
C LEU A 71 -14.21 -5.16 2.57
N GLN A 72 -13.47 -4.33 3.28
CA GLN A 72 -13.09 -3.01 2.80
C GLN A 72 -11.58 -2.89 2.82
N TYR A 73 -11.05 -2.31 1.76
CA TYR A 73 -9.62 -2.06 1.70
C TYR A 73 -9.35 -0.90 0.77
N ALA A 74 -8.18 -0.32 0.93
CA ALA A 74 -7.69 0.73 0.06
C ALA A 74 -6.40 0.27 -0.56
N VAL A 75 -6.18 0.64 -1.80
CA VAL A 75 -4.94 0.32 -2.51
C VAL A 75 -4.24 1.63 -2.78
N TYR A 76 -3.00 1.72 -2.32
CA TYR A 76 -2.18 2.91 -2.49
C TYR A 76 -1.11 2.62 -3.54
N HIS A 77 -1.02 3.48 -4.54
CA HIS A 77 -0.02 3.33 -5.59
C HIS A 77 1.00 4.43 -5.38
N ILE A 78 2.21 4.04 -5.03
CA ILE A 78 3.27 4.99 -4.68
C ILE A 78 4.40 4.85 -5.67
N GLY A 79 4.82 5.96 -6.25
CA GLY A 79 5.90 5.96 -7.21
C GLY A 79 7.16 6.53 -6.63
N PHE A 80 8.30 6.03 -7.10
CA PHE A 80 9.62 6.45 -6.64
C PHE A 80 10.50 6.69 -7.85
N GLU A 81 11.41 7.63 -7.72
CA GLU A 81 12.40 7.86 -8.75
C GLU A 81 13.47 6.78 -8.75
N ARG A 82 13.60 6.05 -7.65
CA ARG A 82 14.47 4.87 -7.57
C ARG A 82 13.89 3.96 -6.51
N LYS A 83 14.22 2.68 -6.60
CA LYS A 83 13.70 1.71 -5.65
C LYS A 83 14.31 1.93 -4.28
N PRO A 84 13.49 2.11 -3.25
CA PRO A 84 14.01 2.28 -1.90
C PRO A 84 14.61 0.99 -1.37
N LEU A 85 15.75 1.10 -0.73
CA LEU A 85 16.39 -0.08 -0.13
C LEU A 85 15.56 -0.63 1.03
N TYR A 86 14.87 0.24 1.74
CA TYR A 86 14.09 -0.24 2.89
C TYR A 86 12.95 -1.16 2.46
N LEU A 87 12.57 -1.15 1.19
CA LEU A 87 11.54 -2.07 0.72
C LEU A 87 12.09 -3.46 0.45
N ASP A 88 13.40 -3.59 0.30
CA ASP A 88 14.00 -4.91 0.09
C ASP A 88 14.02 -5.74 1.35
N ASP A 89 13.94 -5.10 2.51
CA ASP A 89 14.01 -5.83 3.77
C ASP A 89 12.87 -6.78 3.93
N HIS A 90 11.80 -6.54 3.23
CA HIS A 90 10.66 -7.39 3.40
C HIS A 90 10.68 -8.55 2.48
N GLY A 91 11.47 -8.47 1.53
CA GLY A 91 11.43 -9.51 0.60
C GLY A 91 12.13 -10.64 1.02
N ALA A 92 12.77 -10.38 2.00
CA ALA A 92 13.54 -11.35 2.26
C ALA A 92 12.96 -12.56 2.21
N PRO A 93 12.73 -13.21 2.08
CA PRO A 93 12.64 -14.39 1.96
C PRO A 93 12.75 -14.76 0.86
N VAL A 94 12.84 -14.54 0.57
CA VAL A 94 12.77 -15.16 -0.17
C VAL A 94 12.92 -15.81 -0.53
#